data_18790e9affe5dd3fec9ece79c4530aaa
#
_entry.id   18790e9affe5dd3fec9ece79c4530aaa
#
_cell.length_a   1.000
_cell.length_b   1.000
_cell.length_c   1.000
_cell.angle_alpha   90.00
_cell.angle_beta   90.00
_cell.angle_gamma   90.00
#
_symmetry.space_group_name_H-M   'P 1'
#
loop_
_entity.id
_entity.type
_entity.pdbx_description
1 polymer ?
#
loop_
_entity_poly.entity_id
_entity_poly.type
_entity_poly.pdbx_seq_one_letter_code
_entity_poly.pdbx_strand_id
1 'polypeptide(L)'
;MISPDPRHHDAHVKAQTLIESLPWLLRFRGKTIVVKLGGNAMVSEDLLDAFASDMVYLRTVGVCPVVVHGGGPQISRALERQGISSEFRGGYRVTSTEAIPIVRDVLRREISADIVARISRYGVSATALSGDDEGLFHASRRGAMVDGVEVDLGHVGDVTSVNPASVQAVIDQGGIPVVSSFAPESGMADGGLNVNADQAASALAIALAAEKLVLLTDVPGLYENWPSTDDVFSTITVSALEAMVPSLQSGMIPKMQACLDAVRGGVAKAAIIDGRLGHSVLLEIFTPSGIGTEVVEG
;
A
#
# COMPACT_ATOMS: atom_id res chain seq x y z
N MET A 1 24.05 -26.28 39.27
CA MET A 1 23.26 -25.65 38.19
C MET A 1 24.21 -25.40 37.04
N ILE A 2 24.01 -26.09 35.92
CA ILE A 2 24.81 -25.87 34.69
C ILE A 2 24.30 -24.56 34.13
N SER A 3 25.19 -23.57 33.95
CA SER A 3 24.85 -22.33 33.26
C SER A 3 24.35 -22.65 31.83
N PRO A 4 23.18 -22.19 31.39
CA PRO A 4 22.69 -22.53 30.07
C PRO A 4 23.70 -22.02 29.01
N ASP A 5 24.08 -22.90 28.10
CA ASP A 5 24.92 -22.53 26.95
C ASP A 5 24.26 -21.35 26.23
N PRO A 6 24.97 -20.22 25.97
CA PRO A 6 24.42 -19.06 25.28
C PRO A 6 23.74 -19.40 23.94
N ARG A 7 24.24 -20.41 23.23
CA ARG A 7 23.62 -20.91 21.96
C ARG A 7 22.22 -21.48 22.18
N HIS A 8 21.98 -22.12 23.34
CA HIS A 8 20.66 -22.65 23.69
C HIS A 8 19.69 -21.51 24.04
N HIS A 9 20.16 -20.43 24.65
CA HIS A 9 19.33 -19.25 24.94
C HIS A 9 18.81 -18.62 23.64
N ASP A 10 19.71 -18.31 22.69
CA ASP A 10 19.34 -17.72 21.40
C ASP A 10 18.39 -18.63 20.59
N ALA A 11 18.65 -19.93 20.59
CA ALA A 11 17.78 -20.90 19.93
C ALA A 11 16.38 -20.95 20.58
N HIS A 12 16.31 -20.87 21.90
CA HIS A 12 15.05 -20.84 22.64
C HIS A 12 14.23 -19.60 22.33
N VAL A 13 14.87 -18.40 22.33
CA VAL A 13 14.20 -17.13 21.97
C VAL A 13 13.63 -17.19 20.55
N LYS A 14 14.40 -17.70 19.57
CA LYS A 14 13.91 -17.88 18.20
C LYS A 14 12.71 -18.83 18.12
N ALA A 15 12.79 -19.96 18.81
CA ALA A 15 11.68 -20.92 18.85
C ALA A 15 10.42 -20.31 19.50
N GLN A 16 10.60 -19.54 20.57
CA GLN A 16 9.51 -18.86 21.25
C GLN A 16 8.84 -17.83 20.33
N THR A 17 9.60 -17.00 19.63
CA THR A 17 9.08 -16.03 18.64
C THR A 17 8.25 -16.72 17.56
N LEU A 18 8.72 -17.88 17.04
CA LEU A 18 7.96 -18.65 16.05
C LEU A 18 6.62 -19.17 16.61
N ILE A 19 6.62 -19.65 17.87
CA ILE A 19 5.40 -20.14 18.51
C ILE A 19 4.44 -18.99 18.83
N GLU A 20 4.94 -17.82 19.23
CA GLU A 20 4.14 -16.63 19.47
C GLU A 20 3.41 -16.15 18.20
N SER A 21 4.01 -16.34 17.01
CA SER A 21 3.37 -16.00 15.74
C SER A 21 2.27 -16.99 15.31
N LEU A 22 2.21 -18.20 15.88
CA LEU A 22 1.31 -19.28 15.45
C LEU A 22 -0.19 -18.89 15.40
N PRO A 23 -0.77 -18.17 16.40
CA PRO A 23 -2.17 -17.75 16.34
C PRO A 23 -2.47 -16.88 15.13
N TRP A 24 -1.53 -16.01 14.77
CA TRP A 24 -1.65 -15.11 13.62
C TRP A 24 -1.53 -15.85 12.29
N LEU A 25 -0.61 -16.82 12.21
CA LEU A 25 -0.46 -17.71 11.05
C LEU A 25 -1.76 -18.50 10.80
N LEU A 26 -2.38 -19.03 11.84
CA LEU A 26 -3.65 -19.75 11.74
C LEU A 26 -4.80 -18.82 11.33
N ARG A 27 -4.83 -17.58 11.86
CA ARG A 27 -5.86 -16.58 11.55
C ARG A 27 -5.80 -16.12 10.09
N PHE A 28 -4.60 -15.81 9.58
CA PHE A 28 -4.42 -15.22 8.27
C PHE A 28 -4.21 -16.23 7.14
N ARG A 29 -4.12 -17.51 7.45
CA ARG A 29 -3.97 -18.56 6.44
C ARG A 29 -5.14 -18.56 5.46
N GLY A 30 -4.85 -18.44 4.16
CA GLY A 30 -5.82 -18.35 3.08
C GLY A 30 -6.53 -16.99 2.98
N LYS A 31 -6.16 -16.02 3.84
CA LYS A 31 -6.75 -14.67 3.79
C LYS A 31 -5.97 -13.77 2.86
N THR A 32 -6.67 -12.90 2.15
CA THR A 32 -6.06 -11.85 1.34
C THR A 32 -5.69 -10.66 2.22
N ILE A 33 -4.45 -10.19 2.08
CA ILE A 33 -3.94 -8.96 2.69
C ILE A 33 -3.44 -8.06 1.57
N VAL A 34 -4.02 -6.88 1.44
CA VAL A 34 -3.54 -5.88 0.49
C VAL A 34 -2.52 -4.98 1.17
N VAL A 35 -1.33 -4.89 0.59
CA VAL A 35 -0.22 -4.09 1.12
C VAL A 35 0.13 -3.01 0.11
N LYS A 36 -0.05 -1.75 0.48
CA LYS A 36 0.34 -0.63 -0.36
C LYS A 36 1.77 -0.21 -0.03
N LEU A 37 2.64 -0.32 -1.01
CA LEU A 37 4.03 0.15 -0.96
C LEU A 37 4.13 1.61 -1.43
N GLY A 38 4.78 2.47 -0.65
CA GLY A 38 4.97 3.89 -0.97
C GLY A 38 6.04 4.55 -0.11
N GLY A 39 6.24 5.86 -0.34
CA GLY A 39 7.18 6.65 0.45
C GLY A 39 8.64 6.22 0.29
N ASN A 40 9.42 6.41 1.35
CA ASN A 40 10.84 6.10 1.38
C ASN A 40 11.15 4.60 1.20
N ALA A 41 10.22 3.72 1.53
CA ALA A 41 10.35 2.29 1.26
C ALA A 41 10.59 1.98 -0.23
N MET A 42 10.16 2.87 -1.14
CA MET A 42 10.33 2.69 -2.59
C MET A 42 11.67 3.23 -3.14
N VAL A 43 12.49 3.88 -2.35
CA VAL A 43 13.75 4.48 -2.82
C VAL A 43 14.98 3.87 -2.17
N SER A 44 14.81 3.12 -1.09
CA SER A 44 15.87 2.39 -0.40
C SER A 44 15.91 0.95 -0.88
N GLU A 45 17.05 0.52 -1.45
CA GLU A 45 17.27 -0.84 -1.91
C GLU A 45 17.06 -1.87 -0.78
N ASP A 46 17.61 -1.58 0.41
CA ASP A 46 17.49 -2.47 1.58
C ASP A 46 16.03 -2.62 2.04
N LEU A 47 15.25 -1.53 2.02
CA LEU A 47 13.84 -1.57 2.39
C LEU A 47 12.98 -2.29 1.34
N LEU A 48 13.31 -2.13 0.06
CA LEU A 48 12.65 -2.89 -1.03
C LEU A 48 12.94 -4.38 -0.94
N ASP A 49 14.17 -4.77 -0.62
CA ASP A 49 14.54 -6.18 -0.45
C ASP A 49 13.89 -6.76 0.82
N ALA A 50 13.84 -6.01 1.93
CA ALA A 50 13.10 -6.41 3.13
C ALA A 50 11.60 -6.58 2.83
N PHE A 51 10.99 -5.62 2.13
CA PHE A 51 9.59 -5.70 1.71
C PHE A 51 9.31 -6.91 0.82
N ALA A 52 10.15 -7.17 -0.18
CA ALA A 52 10.00 -8.33 -1.04
C ALA A 52 10.08 -9.64 -0.26
N SER A 53 11.00 -9.75 0.69
CA SER A 53 11.11 -10.92 1.56
C SER A 53 9.90 -11.10 2.48
N ASP A 54 9.30 -9.99 2.95
CA ASP A 54 8.05 -10.03 3.73
C ASP A 54 6.89 -10.60 2.90
N MET A 55 6.74 -10.16 1.65
CA MET A 55 5.71 -10.69 0.75
C MET A 55 5.89 -12.18 0.48
N VAL A 56 7.13 -12.61 0.25
CA VAL A 56 7.49 -14.02 0.07
C VAL A 56 7.19 -14.82 1.34
N TYR A 57 7.54 -14.30 2.50
CA TYR A 57 7.25 -14.95 3.77
C TYR A 57 5.73 -15.15 3.95
N LEU A 58 4.94 -14.08 3.78
CA LEU A 58 3.47 -14.15 3.86
C LEU A 58 2.91 -15.22 2.92
N ARG A 59 3.37 -15.24 1.67
CA ARG A 59 2.92 -16.24 0.69
C ARG A 59 3.29 -17.66 1.12
N THR A 60 4.50 -17.85 1.59
CA THR A 60 5.03 -19.17 2.01
C THR A 60 4.27 -19.75 3.20
N VAL A 61 3.83 -18.91 4.12
CA VAL A 61 3.02 -19.36 5.29
C VAL A 61 1.52 -19.48 5.00
N GLY A 62 1.13 -19.27 3.74
CA GLY A 62 -0.25 -19.49 3.27
C GLY A 62 -1.16 -18.29 3.31
N VAL A 63 -0.65 -17.08 3.56
CA VAL A 63 -1.36 -15.81 3.35
C VAL A 63 -1.39 -15.50 1.85
N CYS A 64 -2.37 -14.74 1.38
CA CYS A 64 -2.48 -14.25 0.00
C CYS A 64 -2.13 -12.75 -0.05
N PRO A 65 -0.84 -12.36 -0.11
CA PRO A 65 -0.46 -10.96 -0.20
C PRO A 65 -0.74 -10.42 -1.61
N VAL A 66 -1.26 -9.20 -1.68
CA VAL A 66 -1.45 -8.41 -2.90
C VAL A 66 -0.72 -7.09 -2.71
N VAL A 67 0.21 -6.79 -3.60
CA VAL A 67 0.97 -5.53 -3.55
C VAL A 67 0.29 -4.49 -4.42
N VAL A 68 0.06 -3.29 -3.88
CA VAL A 68 -0.32 -2.11 -4.66
C VAL A 68 0.77 -1.06 -4.49
N HIS A 69 1.21 -0.44 -5.57
CA HIS A 69 2.25 0.57 -5.47
C HIS A 69 1.94 1.83 -6.28
N GLY A 70 2.46 2.96 -5.80
CA GLY A 70 2.60 4.19 -6.55
C GLY A 70 4.02 4.35 -7.10
N GLY A 71 4.45 5.59 -7.34
CA GLY A 71 5.78 5.85 -7.89
C GLY A 71 6.21 7.31 -7.80
N GLY A 72 5.74 8.03 -6.77
CA GLY A 72 5.97 9.48 -6.65
C GLY A 72 7.40 9.94 -6.94
N PRO A 73 8.41 9.43 -6.22
CA PRO A 73 9.80 9.82 -6.43
C PRO A 73 10.36 9.42 -7.80
N GLN A 74 10.05 8.21 -8.28
CA GLN A 74 10.51 7.71 -9.58
C GLN A 74 9.89 8.50 -10.73
N ILE A 75 8.58 8.77 -10.66
CA ILE A 75 7.86 9.61 -11.62
C ILE A 75 8.46 11.01 -11.66
N SER A 76 8.73 11.65 -10.50
CA SER A 76 9.34 12.99 -10.46
C SER A 76 10.67 13.01 -11.19
N ARG A 77 11.55 12.03 -10.91
CA ARG A 77 12.85 11.92 -11.59
C ARG A 77 12.72 11.67 -13.10
N ALA A 78 11.72 10.88 -13.52
CA ALA A 78 11.50 10.61 -14.94
C ALA A 78 10.99 11.85 -15.69
N LEU A 79 10.05 12.60 -15.09
CA LEU A 79 9.55 13.86 -15.66
C LEU A 79 10.65 14.93 -15.74
N GLU A 80 11.46 15.08 -14.69
CA GLU A 80 12.60 16.00 -14.66
C GLU A 80 13.61 15.69 -15.78
N ARG A 81 13.93 14.42 -16.01
CA ARG A 81 14.81 13.99 -17.13
C ARG A 81 14.26 14.38 -18.51
N GLN A 82 12.95 14.53 -18.64
CA GLN A 82 12.27 14.95 -19.87
C GLN A 82 11.97 16.46 -19.91
N GLY A 83 12.41 17.22 -18.89
CA GLY A 83 12.15 18.66 -18.81
C GLY A 83 10.70 19.02 -18.49
N ILE A 84 9.90 18.08 -18.00
CA ILE A 84 8.50 18.29 -17.65
C ILE A 84 8.43 18.64 -16.15
N SER A 85 7.79 19.77 -15.82
CA SER A 85 7.62 20.20 -14.45
C SER A 85 6.65 19.28 -13.71
N SER A 86 6.95 19.01 -12.44
CA SER A 86 6.10 18.20 -11.56
C SER A 86 5.57 19.07 -10.42
N GLU A 87 4.29 19.42 -10.49
CA GLU A 87 3.60 20.23 -9.48
C GLU A 87 2.64 19.35 -8.67
N PHE A 88 2.46 19.70 -7.40
CA PHE A 88 1.46 19.06 -6.52
C PHE A 88 0.43 20.11 -6.06
N ARG A 89 -0.85 19.77 -6.15
CA ARG A 89 -1.96 20.60 -5.68
C ARG A 89 -2.93 19.75 -4.87
N GLY A 90 -3.29 20.20 -3.68
CA GLY A 90 -4.16 19.45 -2.79
C GLY A 90 -3.67 18.02 -2.45
N GLY A 91 -2.34 17.79 -2.49
CA GLY A 91 -1.74 16.46 -2.25
C GLY A 91 -1.69 15.55 -3.48
N TYR A 92 -2.17 15.99 -4.64
CA TYR A 92 -2.16 15.25 -5.90
C TYR A 92 -1.14 15.84 -6.88
N ARG A 93 -0.50 14.97 -7.66
CA ARG A 93 0.39 15.39 -8.75
C ARG A 93 -0.45 15.89 -9.93
N VAL A 94 -0.29 17.15 -10.32
CA VAL A 94 -0.83 17.62 -11.59
C VAL A 94 -0.16 16.84 -12.72
N THR A 95 -0.95 16.17 -13.55
CA THR A 95 -0.47 15.25 -14.57
C THR A 95 -0.95 15.71 -15.95
N SER A 96 -0.04 16.32 -16.72
CA SER A 96 -0.36 16.79 -18.07
C SER A 96 -0.49 15.63 -19.07
N THR A 97 -1.03 15.92 -20.25
CA THR A 97 -1.11 14.93 -21.35
C THR A 97 0.26 14.41 -21.77
N GLU A 98 1.30 15.24 -21.69
CA GLU A 98 2.67 14.83 -21.98
C GLU A 98 3.27 13.95 -20.88
N ALA A 99 2.86 14.15 -19.64
CA ALA A 99 3.35 13.40 -18.48
C ALA A 99 2.75 11.99 -18.38
N ILE A 100 1.49 11.79 -18.83
CA ILE A 100 0.77 10.53 -18.59
C ILE A 100 1.44 9.29 -19.17
N PRO A 101 2.01 9.29 -20.39
CA PRO A 101 2.74 8.15 -20.92
C PRO A 101 3.97 7.80 -20.08
N ILE A 102 4.68 8.82 -19.57
CA ILE A 102 5.87 8.64 -18.72
C ILE A 102 5.46 8.04 -17.38
N VAL A 103 4.38 8.55 -16.78
CA VAL A 103 3.81 8.00 -15.53
C VAL A 103 3.50 6.52 -15.70
N ARG A 104 2.78 6.15 -16.78
CA ARG A 104 2.42 4.76 -17.08
C ARG A 104 3.66 3.88 -17.25
N ASP A 105 4.65 4.33 -17.99
CA ASP A 105 5.88 3.58 -18.27
C ASP A 105 6.69 3.34 -16.99
N VAL A 106 6.88 4.37 -16.17
CA VAL A 106 7.57 4.28 -14.88
C VAL A 106 6.87 3.29 -13.95
N LEU A 107 5.54 3.42 -13.79
CA LEU A 107 4.78 2.54 -12.92
C LEU A 107 4.87 1.08 -13.37
N ARG A 108 4.66 0.83 -14.67
CA ARG A 108 4.55 -0.52 -15.21
C ARG A 108 5.89 -1.20 -15.43
N ARG A 109 6.86 -0.51 -16.05
CA ARG A 109 8.11 -1.10 -16.52
C ARG A 109 9.28 -0.93 -15.56
N GLU A 110 9.32 0.16 -14.80
CA GLU A 110 10.40 0.35 -13.83
C GLU A 110 10.00 -0.28 -12.49
N ILE A 111 8.92 0.21 -11.87
CA ILE A 111 8.60 -0.13 -10.48
C ILE A 111 8.00 -1.53 -10.35
N SER A 112 6.93 -1.84 -11.10
CA SER A 112 6.33 -3.18 -11.03
C SER A 112 7.34 -4.27 -11.39
N ALA A 113 8.17 -4.04 -12.42
CA ALA A 113 9.18 -5.01 -12.85
C ALA A 113 10.26 -5.24 -11.79
N ASP A 114 10.71 -4.18 -11.10
CA ASP A 114 11.70 -4.30 -10.02
C ASP A 114 11.13 -5.08 -8.83
N ILE A 115 9.92 -4.76 -8.37
CA ILE A 115 9.27 -5.48 -7.26
C ILE A 115 9.09 -6.97 -7.62
N VAL A 116 8.59 -7.27 -8.82
CA VAL A 116 8.43 -8.65 -9.32
C VAL A 116 9.78 -9.37 -9.36
N ALA A 117 10.82 -8.73 -9.86
CA ALA A 117 12.15 -9.32 -9.92
C ALA A 117 12.70 -9.67 -8.52
N ARG A 118 12.52 -8.78 -7.54
CA ARG A 118 12.95 -9.01 -6.15
C ARG A 118 12.22 -10.20 -5.52
N ILE A 119 10.91 -10.27 -5.65
CA ILE A 119 10.10 -11.39 -5.15
C ILE A 119 10.53 -12.69 -5.82
N SER A 120 10.71 -12.67 -7.15
CA SER A 120 11.05 -13.86 -7.94
C SER A 120 12.43 -14.46 -7.63
N ARG A 121 13.36 -13.69 -7.06
CA ARG A 121 14.66 -14.18 -6.57
C ARG A 121 14.52 -15.30 -5.53
N TYR A 122 13.40 -15.32 -4.80
CA TYR A 122 13.10 -16.34 -3.78
C TYR A 122 12.37 -17.58 -4.36
N GLY A 123 12.17 -17.66 -5.67
CA GLY A 123 11.46 -18.77 -6.31
C GLY A 123 9.93 -18.70 -6.17
N VAL A 124 9.39 -17.59 -5.70
CA VAL A 124 7.94 -17.35 -5.62
C VAL A 124 7.49 -16.59 -6.86
N SER A 125 6.40 -17.06 -7.50
CA SER A 125 5.83 -16.39 -8.66
C SER A 125 5.24 -15.04 -8.26
N ALA A 126 5.58 -13.99 -9.01
CA ALA A 126 4.94 -12.69 -8.90
C ALA A 126 4.55 -12.17 -10.28
N THR A 127 3.41 -11.49 -10.38
CA THR A 127 2.88 -11.01 -11.66
C THR A 127 2.60 -9.51 -11.57
N ALA A 128 3.24 -8.74 -12.46
CA ALA A 128 2.94 -7.33 -12.61
C ALA A 128 1.60 -7.16 -13.33
N LEU A 129 0.71 -6.38 -12.72
CA LEU A 129 -0.57 -5.95 -13.27
C LEU A 129 -0.65 -4.43 -13.22
N SER A 130 -1.32 -3.84 -14.18
CA SER A 130 -1.65 -2.42 -14.15
C SER A 130 -3.16 -2.27 -14.07
N GLY A 131 -3.63 -1.21 -13.43
CA GLY A 131 -5.08 -1.01 -13.31
C GLY A 131 -5.81 -0.86 -14.65
N ASP A 132 -5.07 -0.64 -15.76
CA ASP A 132 -5.60 -0.65 -17.12
C ASP A 132 -5.56 -2.05 -17.79
N ASP A 133 -5.01 -3.07 -17.14
CA ASP A 133 -5.02 -4.44 -17.66
C ASP A 133 -6.41 -5.08 -17.41
N GLU A 134 -7.01 -5.62 -18.46
CA GLU A 134 -8.26 -6.40 -18.40
C GLU A 134 -9.43 -5.71 -17.66
N GLY A 135 -9.42 -4.38 -17.61
CA GLY A 135 -10.45 -3.60 -16.92
C GLY A 135 -10.38 -3.74 -15.40
N LEU A 136 -9.19 -3.99 -14.84
CA LEU A 136 -8.97 -4.11 -13.39
C LEU A 136 -9.50 -2.89 -12.64
N PHE A 137 -9.12 -1.67 -13.08
CA PHE A 137 -9.69 -0.43 -12.56
C PHE A 137 -10.53 0.29 -13.61
N HIS A 138 -11.63 0.88 -13.18
CA HIS A 138 -12.30 1.96 -13.89
C HIS A 138 -12.13 3.23 -13.07
N ALA A 139 -11.85 4.35 -13.74
CA ALA A 139 -11.63 5.62 -13.07
C ALA A 139 -12.29 6.79 -13.82
N SER A 140 -12.61 7.84 -13.10
CA SER A 140 -13.05 9.11 -13.64
C SER A 140 -12.11 10.22 -13.21
N ARG A 141 -11.99 11.29 -14.04
CA ARG A 141 -11.20 12.46 -13.69
C ARG A 141 -11.67 13.08 -12.40
N ARG A 142 -10.70 13.58 -11.65
CA ARG A 142 -10.95 14.38 -10.45
C ARG A 142 -10.26 15.72 -10.54
N GLY A 143 -10.87 16.76 -9.95
CA GLY A 143 -10.24 18.00 -9.56
C GLY A 143 -9.76 17.98 -8.10
N ALA A 144 -9.13 19.03 -7.65
CA ALA A 144 -8.83 19.28 -6.25
C ALA A 144 -9.38 20.63 -5.81
N MET A 145 -9.87 20.69 -4.56
CA MET A 145 -10.18 21.96 -3.93
C MET A 145 -8.91 22.52 -3.29
N VAL A 146 -8.46 23.68 -3.72
CA VAL A 146 -7.31 24.41 -3.17
C VAL A 146 -7.79 25.81 -2.81
N ASP A 147 -7.72 26.17 -1.54
CA ASP A 147 -8.18 27.47 -1.02
C ASP A 147 -9.63 27.83 -1.42
N GLY A 148 -10.51 26.80 -1.48
CA GLY A 148 -11.90 26.97 -1.85
C GLY A 148 -12.17 27.10 -3.35
N VAL A 149 -11.16 26.94 -4.20
CA VAL A 149 -11.28 26.96 -5.67
C VAL A 149 -11.04 25.56 -6.23
N GLU A 150 -11.89 25.11 -7.12
CA GLU A 150 -11.67 23.86 -7.85
C GLU A 150 -10.54 24.03 -8.89
N VAL A 151 -9.54 23.18 -8.81
CA VAL A 151 -8.35 23.20 -9.68
C VAL A 151 -8.35 21.92 -10.52
N ASP A 152 -8.18 22.07 -11.83
CA ASP A 152 -7.94 20.97 -12.75
C ASP A 152 -6.55 20.35 -12.47
N LEU A 153 -6.52 19.04 -12.30
CA LEU A 153 -5.31 18.26 -12.07
C LEU A 153 -4.81 17.56 -13.35
N GLY A 154 -5.48 17.74 -14.48
CA GLY A 154 -5.20 17.05 -15.73
C GLY A 154 -5.58 15.57 -15.68
N HIS A 155 -4.64 14.69 -16.01
CA HIS A 155 -4.85 13.23 -16.04
C HIS A 155 -4.71 12.60 -14.63
N VAL A 156 -5.52 13.07 -13.70
CA VAL A 156 -5.66 12.50 -12.35
C VAL A 156 -7.08 12.00 -12.16
N GLY A 157 -7.22 10.85 -11.55
CA GLY A 157 -8.54 10.25 -11.36
C GLY A 157 -8.73 9.53 -10.05
N ASP A 158 -9.99 9.27 -9.74
CA ASP A 158 -10.44 8.38 -8.68
C ASP A 158 -10.96 7.08 -9.27
N VAL A 159 -10.65 5.96 -8.60
CA VAL A 159 -11.21 4.65 -8.94
C VAL A 159 -12.70 4.65 -8.65
N THR A 160 -13.49 4.32 -9.65
CA THR A 160 -14.97 4.24 -9.55
C THR A 160 -15.48 2.82 -9.41
N SER A 161 -14.75 1.86 -9.96
CA SER A 161 -15.04 0.43 -9.78
C SER A 161 -13.79 -0.41 -10.04
N VAL A 162 -13.81 -1.64 -9.51
CA VAL A 162 -12.71 -2.62 -9.62
C VAL A 162 -13.25 -3.94 -10.10
N ASN A 163 -12.64 -4.53 -11.12
CA ASN A 163 -12.84 -5.93 -11.51
C ASN A 163 -11.64 -6.75 -11.03
N PRO A 164 -11.71 -7.45 -9.89
CA PRO A 164 -10.55 -8.12 -9.31
C PRO A 164 -10.17 -9.45 -10.00
N ALA A 165 -10.80 -9.84 -11.11
CA ALA A 165 -10.66 -11.16 -11.71
C ALA A 165 -9.20 -11.52 -12.07
N SER A 166 -8.44 -10.61 -12.67
CA SER A 166 -7.03 -10.83 -13.01
C SER A 166 -6.15 -10.97 -11.77
N VAL A 167 -6.41 -10.20 -10.73
CA VAL A 167 -5.70 -10.30 -9.43
C VAL A 167 -6.02 -11.64 -8.77
N GLN A 168 -7.30 -12.03 -8.73
CA GLN A 168 -7.74 -13.30 -8.16
C GLN A 168 -7.12 -14.49 -8.90
N ALA A 169 -7.03 -14.43 -10.22
CA ALA A 169 -6.39 -15.49 -11.02
C ALA A 169 -4.92 -15.71 -10.64
N VAL A 170 -4.17 -14.64 -10.36
CA VAL A 170 -2.77 -14.75 -9.88
C VAL A 170 -2.71 -15.36 -8.48
N ILE A 171 -3.62 -14.97 -7.58
CA ILE A 171 -3.71 -15.53 -6.22
C ILE A 171 -4.00 -17.04 -6.28
N ASP A 172 -4.96 -17.46 -7.09
CA ASP A 172 -5.40 -18.86 -7.24
C ASP A 172 -4.28 -19.75 -7.80
N GLN A 173 -3.43 -19.20 -8.65
CA GLN A 173 -2.22 -19.86 -9.17
C GLN A 173 -1.07 -19.91 -8.16
N GLY A 174 -1.25 -19.34 -6.97
CA GLY A 174 -0.22 -19.32 -5.94
C GLY A 174 0.80 -18.19 -6.10
N GLY A 175 0.55 -17.23 -7.00
CA GLY A 175 1.40 -16.07 -7.23
C GLY A 175 1.11 -14.91 -6.29
N ILE A 176 1.95 -13.88 -6.41
CA ILE A 176 1.79 -12.58 -5.73
C ILE A 176 1.48 -11.52 -6.79
N PRO A 177 0.26 -10.94 -6.82
CA PRO A 177 -0.06 -9.83 -7.71
C PRO A 177 0.67 -8.55 -7.27
N VAL A 178 1.25 -7.83 -8.22
CA VAL A 178 1.89 -6.51 -8.02
C VAL A 178 1.19 -5.51 -8.93
N VAL A 179 0.35 -4.66 -8.35
CA VAL A 179 -0.61 -3.80 -9.06
C VAL A 179 -0.13 -2.35 -9.02
N SER A 180 0.01 -1.71 -10.17
CA SER A 180 0.30 -0.29 -10.28
C SER A 180 -0.97 0.57 -10.26
N SER A 181 -0.87 1.76 -9.66
CA SER A 181 -1.97 2.73 -9.50
C SER A 181 -2.22 3.58 -10.75
N PHE A 182 -2.38 2.93 -11.90
CA PHE A 182 -2.75 3.55 -13.17
C PHE A 182 -4.08 2.99 -13.63
N ALA A 183 -4.97 3.81 -14.17
CA ALA A 183 -6.27 3.35 -14.63
C ALA A 183 -6.60 3.91 -16.02
N PRO A 184 -7.41 3.22 -16.85
CA PRO A 184 -7.92 3.79 -18.07
C PRO A 184 -8.91 4.92 -17.75
N GLU A 185 -8.93 5.94 -18.58
CA GLU A 185 -9.97 6.97 -18.52
C GLU A 185 -11.25 6.44 -19.18
N SER A 186 -12.35 6.43 -18.45
CA SER A 186 -13.64 5.96 -18.96
C SER A 186 -14.04 6.73 -20.22
N GLY A 187 -14.29 6.00 -21.33
CA GLY A 187 -14.70 6.58 -22.62
C GLY A 187 -13.56 7.04 -23.52
N MET A 188 -12.29 6.87 -23.16
CA MET A 188 -11.12 7.23 -23.99
C MET A 188 -10.22 6.00 -24.23
N ALA A 189 -10.01 5.65 -25.50
CA ALA A 189 -9.26 4.44 -25.88
C ALA A 189 -7.74 4.54 -25.55
N ASP A 190 -7.17 5.74 -25.66
CA ASP A 190 -5.73 5.96 -25.46
C ASP A 190 -5.43 6.84 -24.25
N GLY A 191 -6.44 7.14 -23.43
CA GLY A 191 -6.32 7.94 -22.21
C GLY A 191 -6.02 7.10 -20.99
N GLY A 192 -5.30 7.69 -20.05
CA GLY A 192 -5.06 7.06 -18.74
C GLY A 192 -5.05 8.11 -17.64
N LEU A 193 -5.28 7.65 -16.44
CA LEU A 193 -5.33 8.46 -15.23
C LEU A 193 -4.30 7.97 -14.21
N ASN A 194 -3.55 8.91 -13.69
CA ASN A 194 -2.71 8.71 -12.51
C ASN A 194 -3.63 8.68 -11.28
N VAL A 195 -3.74 7.53 -10.64
CA VAL A 195 -4.60 7.33 -9.47
C VAL A 195 -3.75 7.35 -8.19
N ASN A 196 -4.31 7.89 -7.12
CA ASN A 196 -3.67 7.80 -5.81
C ASN A 196 -3.57 6.32 -5.37
N ALA A 197 -2.34 5.86 -5.06
CA ALA A 197 -2.10 4.46 -4.75
C ALA A 197 -2.75 4.00 -3.43
N ASP A 198 -2.97 4.91 -2.46
CA ASP A 198 -3.66 4.57 -1.22
C ASP A 198 -5.15 4.30 -1.51
N GLN A 199 -5.78 5.11 -2.38
CA GLN A 199 -7.16 4.90 -2.85
C GLN A 199 -7.29 3.64 -3.71
N ALA A 200 -6.35 3.42 -4.64
CA ALA A 200 -6.34 2.21 -5.46
C ALA A 200 -6.24 0.95 -4.61
N ALA A 201 -5.39 0.97 -3.57
CA ALA A 201 -5.24 -0.14 -2.62
C ALA A 201 -6.51 -0.38 -1.81
N SER A 202 -7.16 0.68 -1.34
CA SER A 202 -8.46 0.60 -0.63
C SER A 202 -9.54 -0.02 -1.52
N ALA A 203 -9.72 0.50 -2.73
CA ALA A 203 -10.71 0.00 -3.68
C ALA A 203 -10.47 -1.48 -4.04
N LEU A 204 -9.21 -1.88 -4.25
CA LEU A 204 -8.85 -3.26 -4.53
C LEU A 204 -9.06 -4.17 -3.30
N ALA A 205 -8.73 -3.70 -2.09
CA ALA A 205 -8.96 -4.45 -0.85
C ALA A 205 -10.45 -4.74 -0.63
N ILE A 206 -11.31 -3.77 -0.90
CA ILE A 206 -12.77 -3.94 -0.84
C ILE A 206 -13.23 -4.98 -1.87
N ALA A 207 -12.80 -4.85 -3.12
CA ALA A 207 -13.21 -5.75 -4.21
C ALA A 207 -12.75 -7.19 -4.01
N LEU A 208 -11.61 -7.40 -3.33
CA LEU A 208 -11.07 -8.73 -2.98
C LEU A 208 -11.63 -9.27 -1.65
N ALA A 209 -12.51 -8.54 -0.96
CA ALA A 209 -12.94 -8.84 0.42
C ALA A 209 -11.75 -9.17 1.32
N ALA A 210 -10.71 -8.33 1.27
CA ALA A 210 -9.47 -8.55 1.99
C ALA A 210 -9.68 -8.54 3.52
N GLU A 211 -8.95 -9.38 4.23
CA GLU A 211 -8.96 -9.40 5.70
C GLU A 211 -8.31 -8.16 6.29
N LYS A 212 -7.28 -7.62 5.62
CA LYS A 212 -6.57 -6.42 6.09
C LYS A 212 -6.02 -5.61 4.91
N LEU A 213 -6.06 -4.27 5.05
CA LEU A 213 -5.31 -3.32 4.24
C LEU A 213 -4.14 -2.77 5.07
N VAL A 214 -2.94 -2.76 4.53
CA VAL A 214 -1.74 -2.18 5.17
C VAL A 214 -1.17 -1.11 4.26
N LEU A 215 -1.07 0.13 4.75
CA LEU A 215 -0.48 1.26 4.03
C LEU A 215 0.89 1.61 4.63
N LEU A 216 1.98 1.41 3.88
CA LEU A 216 3.32 1.85 4.27
C LEU A 216 3.44 3.36 4.05
N THR A 217 3.95 4.04 5.08
CA THR A 217 4.11 5.50 5.10
C THR A 217 5.50 5.88 5.64
N ASP A 218 5.79 7.19 5.66
CA ASP A 218 7.04 7.74 6.19
C ASP A 218 6.90 8.27 7.63
N VAL A 219 5.86 7.81 8.34
CA VAL A 219 5.60 8.13 9.75
C VAL A 219 5.21 6.87 10.52
N PRO A 220 5.43 6.80 11.84
CA PRO A 220 5.14 5.60 12.63
C PRO A 220 3.65 5.26 12.70
N GLY A 221 2.76 6.23 12.52
CA GLY A 221 1.32 6.02 12.62
C GLY A 221 0.57 7.35 12.57
N LEU A 222 -0.69 7.35 13.02
CA LEU A 222 -1.49 8.55 13.23
C LEU A 222 -1.16 9.10 14.62
N TYR A 223 -0.61 10.31 14.66
CA TYR A 223 -0.28 10.98 15.92
C TYR A 223 -1.55 11.43 16.66
N GLU A 224 -1.55 11.28 17.99
CA GLU A 224 -2.66 11.69 18.85
C GLU A 224 -2.77 13.22 18.96
N ASN A 225 -1.65 13.89 19.17
CA ASN A 225 -1.60 15.34 19.45
C ASN A 225 -0.41 16.02 18.78
N TRP A 226 -0.22 15.82 17.47
CA TRP A 226 0.86 16.47 16.73
C TRP A 226 0.68 17.99 16.65
N PRO A 227 1.74 18.82 16.86
CA PRO A 227 3.13 18.44 17.15
C PRO A 227 3.49 18.37 18.64
N SER A 228 2.50 18.33 19.54
CA SER A 228 2.73 18.41 20.99
C SER A 228 3.36 17.13 21.57
N THR A 229 3.06 15.96 21.00
CA THR A 229 3.66 14.68 21.36
C THR A 229 3.93 13.83 20.11
N ASP A 230 4.83 12.86 20.24
CA ASP A 230 5.11 11.85 19.23
C ASP A 230 4.29 10.55 19.46
N ASP A 231 3.32 10.58 20.39
CA ASP A 231 2.46 9.44 20.66
C ASP A 231 1.53 9.18 19.48
N VAL A 232 1.38 7.91 19.13
CA VAL A 232 0.51 7.47 18.03
C VAL A 232 -0.63 6.60 18.57
N PHE A 233 -1.79 6.71 17.95
CA PHE A 233 -2.86 5.76 18.20
C PHE A 233 -2.42 4.36 17.80
N SER A 234 -2.50 3.39 18.70
CA SER A 234 -2.36 1.99 18.33
C SER A 234 -3.61 1.47 17.60
N THR A 235 -4.79 1.94 18.01
CA THR A 235 -6.07 1.61 17.39
C THR A 235 -7.00 2.82 17.44
N ILE A 236 -7.74 3.06 16.36
CA ILE A 236 -8.76 4.11 16.28
C ILE A 236 -10.00 3.56 15.57
N THR A 237 -11.19 3.94 16.03
CA THR A 237 -12.44 3.57 15.36
C THR A 237 -12.71 4.46 14.15
N VAL A 238 -13.49 3.96 13.19
CA VAL A 238 -13.97 4.72 12.02
C VAL A 238 -14.57 6.05 12.46
N SER A 239 -15.48 6.03 13.44
CA SER A 239 -16.16 7.25 13.91
C SER A 239 -15.22 8.28 14.54
N ALA A 240 -14.23 7.83 15.32
CA ALA A 240 -13.22 8.73 15.92
C ALA A 240 -12.31 9.32 14.85
N LEU A 241 -11.86 8.50 13.89
CA LEU A 241 -11.01 8.94 12.80
C LEU A 241 -11.72 9.97 11.91
N GLU A 242 -13.00 9.77 11.58
CA GLU A 242 -13.79 10.74 10.82
C GLU A 242 -13.85 12.11 11.45
N ALA A 243 -14.03 12.15 12.77
CA ALA A 243 -14.03 13.41 13.51
C ALA A 243 -12.66 14.12 13.45
N MET A 244 -11.56 13.36 13.30
CA MET A 244 -10.19 13.90 13.23
C MET A 244 -9.77 14.34 11.83
N VAL A 245 -10.28 13.72 10.75
CA VAL A 245 -9.84 13.98 9.35
C VAL A 245 -9.75 15.47 9.01
N PRO A 246 -10.70 16.37 9.39
CA PRO A 246 -10.62 17.78 9.07
C PRO A 246 -9.41 18.52 9.69
N SER A 247 -8.81 17.96 10.76
CA SER A 247 -7.66 18.55 11.47
C SER A 247 -6.31 17.98 11.02
N LEU A 248 -6.31 16.97 10.16
CA LEU A 248 -5.10 16.29 9.72
C LEU A 248 -4.31 17.13 8.71
N GLN A 249 -3.00 16.92 8.68
CA GLN A 249 -2.14 17.47 7.64
C GLN A 249 -2.51 16.91 6.25
N SER A 250 -2.37 17.73 5.22
CA SER A 250 -2.79 17.41 3.85
C SER A 250 -2.24 16.09 3.31
N GLY A 251 -1.00 15.72 3.67
CA GLY A 251 -0.40 14.44 3.25
C GLY A 251 -0.95 13.20 3.97
N MET A 252 -1.58 13.38 5.16
CA MET A 252 -2.18 12.29 5.93
C MET A 252 -3.63 12.04 5.52
N ILE A 253 -4.36 13.08 5.10
CA ILE A 253 -5.78 12.98 4.73
C ILE A 253 -6.07 11.84 3.73
N PRO A 254 -5.38 11.74 2.58
CA PRO A 254 -5.67 10.67 1.61
C PRO A 254 -5.45 9.26 2.17
N LYS A 255 -4.46 9.09 3.07
CA LYS A 255 -4.17 7.80 3.70
C LYS A 255 -5.25 7.40 4.69
N MET A 256 -5.65 8.33 5.55
CA MET A 256 -6.73 8.08 6.51
C MET A 256 -8.06 7.87 5.82
N GLN A 257 -8.34 8.62 4.75
CA GLN A 257 -9.54 8.39 3.93
C GLN A 257 -9.52 6.99 3.31
N ALA A 258 -8.39 6.53 2.78
CA ALA A 258 -8.26 5.18 2.23
C ALA A 258 -8.50 4.08 3.29
N CYS A 259 -8.05 4.29 4.53
CA CYS A 259 -8.36 3.39 5.65
C CYS A 259 -9.85 3.40 6.01
N LEU A 260 -10.47 4.59 6.09
CA LEU A 260 -11.91 4.73 6.34
C LEU A 260 -12.74 4.03 5.26
N ASP A 261 -12.43 4.29 3.99
CA ASP A 261 -13.14 3.71 2.86
C ASP A 261 -13.02 2.19 2.85
N ALA A 262 -11.82 1.65 3.13
CA ALA A 262 -11.58 0.21 3.21
C ALA A 262 -12.43 -0.45 4.30
N VAL A 263 -12.40 0.07 5.53
CA VAL A 263 -13.14 -0.54 6.65
C VAL A 263 -14.64 -0.44 6.42
N ARG A 264 -15.15 0.72 5.98
CA ARG A 264 -16.56 0.88 5.60
C ARG A 264 -16.98 -0.01 4.44
N GLY A 265 -16.07 -0.29 3.52
CA GLY A 265 -16.28 -1.19 2.39
C GLY A 265 -16.22 -2.67 2.76
N GLY A 266 -16.04 -3.02 4.05
CA GLY A 266 -16.09 -4.38 4.57
C GLY A 266 -14.73 -5.05 4.77
N VAL A 267 -13.61 -4.34 4.58
CA VAL A 267 -12.28 -4.82 5.02
C VAL A 267 -12.26 -4.80 6.55
N ALA A 268 -11.94 -5.95 7.17
CA ALA A 268 -12.06 -6.08 8.63
C ALA A 268 -11.20 -5.07 9.39
N LYS A 269 -10.02 -4.72 8.86
CA LYS A 269 -9.08 -3.79 9.48
C LYS A 269 -8.23 -3.10 8.41
N ALA A 270 -7.90 -1.83 8.64
CA ALA A 270 -6.89 -1.11 7.87
C ALA A 270 -5.81 -0.55 8.79
N ALA A 271 -4.56 -0.53 8.36
CA ALA A 271 -3.47 0.00 9.17
C ALA A 271 -2.54 0.90 8.36
N ILE A 272 -2.02 1.94 9.00
CA ILE A 272 -0.85 2.68 8.51
C ILE A 272 0.36 2.32 9.36
N ILE A 273 1.48 2.07 8.71
CA ILE A 273 2.72 1.63 9.36
C ILE A 273 3.94 2.38 8.82
N ASP A 274 5.01 2.41 9.60
CA ASP A 274 6.28 3.00 9.18
C ASP A 274 7.00 2.10 8.17
N GLY A 275 7.01 2.52 6.91
CA GLY A 275 7.72 1.83 5.84
C GLY A 275 9.25 2.04 5.86
N ARG A 276 9.78 2.89 6.76
CA ARG A 276 11.22 3.09 6.95
C ARG A 276 11.84 2.01 7.84
N LEU A 277 11.01 1.22 8.51
CA LEU A 277 11.45 0.09 9.31
C LEU A 277 11.44 -1.19 8.46
N GLY A 278 12.58 -1.87 8.36
CA GLY A 278 12.67 -3.17 7.68
C GLY A 278 11.76 -4.20 8.35
N HIS A 279 11.09 -5.03 7.54
CA HIS A 279 10.14 -6.06 7.99
C HIS A 279 8.92 -5.52 8.74
N SER A 280 8.58 -4.24 8.52
CA SER A 280 7.43 -3.60 9.18
C SER A 280 6.10 -4.32 8.92
N VAL A 281 5.93 -4.91 7.75
CA VAL A 281 4.71 -5.66 7.40
C VAL A 281 4.57 -6.91 8.28
N LEU A 282 5.66 -7.66 8.51
CA LEU A 282 5.61 -8.84 9.38
C LEU A 282 5.34 -8.46 10.83
N LEU A 283 5.95 -7.37 11.30
CA LEU A 283 5.71 -6.86 12.66
C LEU A 283 4.26 -6.44 12.85
N GLU A 284 3.64 -5.81 11.84
CA GLU A 284 2.23 -5.42 11.90
C GLU A 284 1.28 -6.62 11.91
N ILE A 285 1.59 -7.67 11.15
CA ILE A 285 0.69 -8.81 10.98
C ILE A 285 0.84 -9.84 12.10
N PHE A 286 2.06 -10.06 12.62
CA PHE A 286 2.36 -11.16 13.52
C PHE A 286 2.62 -10.74 14.97
N THR A 287 2.25 -9.51 15.35
CA THR A 287 2.32 -9.06 16.75
C THR A 287 0.94 -8.62 17.26
N PRO A 288 0.68 -8.71 18.56
CA PRO A 288 -0.65 -8.44 19.13
C PRO A 288 -1.15 -6.99 18.91
N SER A 289 -0.26 -6.02 18.97
CA SER A 289 -0.60 -4.59 18.87
C SER A 289 -0.26 -3.98 17.51
N GLY A 290 0.38 -4.76 16.60
CA GLY A 290 0.98 -4.16 15.42
C GLY A 290 2.12 -3.20 15.78
N ILE A 291 2.49 -2.37 14.81
CA ILE A 291 3.53 -1.33 14.98
C ILE A 291 3.09 0.06 14.56
N GLY A 292 1.89 0.18 14.03
CA GLY A 292 1.34 1.42 13.52
C GLY A 292 0.01 1.78 14.15
N THR A 293 -0.85 2.43 13.38
CA THR A 293 -2.23 2.73 13.76
C THR A 293 -3.19 1.84 12.99
N GLU A 294 -3.96 1.02 13.71
CA GLU A 294 -5.01 0.19 13.16
C GLU A 294 -6.36 0.90 13.21
N VAL A 295 -7.07 0.93 12.08
CA VAL A 295 -8.44 1.46 11.94
C VAL A 295 -9.40 0.29 11.97
N VAL A 296 -10.41 0.36 12.83
CA VAL A 296 -11.44 -0.67 13.04
C VAL A 296 -12.84 -0.07 12.99
N GLU A 297 -13.86 -0.88 12.75
CA GLU A 297 -15.26 -0.40 12.64
C GLU A 297 -15.72 0.31 13.92
N GLY A 298 -15.64 -0.28 15.08
CA GLY A 298 -16.08 0.30 16.36
C GLY A 298 -16.97 -0.65 17.17
#